data_ce66a0ecf5fa4d3c845128d7bd727768
#
_entry.id   ce66a0ecf5fa4d3c845128d7bd727768
#
_cell.length_a   1.000
_cell.length_b   1.000
_cell.length_c   1.000
_cell.angle_alpha   90.00
_cell.angle_beta   90.00
_cell.angle_gamma   90.00
#
_symmetry.space_group_name_H-M   'P 1'
#
loop_
_entity.id
_entity.type
_entity.pdbx_description
1 polymer ?
#
loop_
_entity_poly.entity_id
_entity_poly.type
_entity_poly.pdbx_seq_one_letter_code
_entity_poly.pdbx_strand_id
1 'polypeptide(L)'
;DRVLLELPNAVKLPFGGCWIDDFDWAIHPKTKNFSIIASAKRQHPGHRQRHQVIAGAGGHIDVFGGGYNPLDDKIDGLRDYRYHFCIENIKRDYWFTEKLIDCFVTGTVPLYWGCPSIGDFFNVDGMICYDEVKELPAILKTCNEELYLSKMDAIKENFELAKKYRLAEDNIPQIL
;
A
#
# COMPACT_ATOMS: atom_id res chain seq x y z
N ASP A 1 -9.15 4.95 -16.10
CA ASP A 1 -10.01 4.05 -16.87
C ASP A 1 -9.45 3.87 -18.27
N ARG A 2 -9.24 2.60 -18.74
CA ARG A 2 -8.65 2.31 -20.05
C ARG A 2 -9.45 2.93 -21.18
N VAL A 3 -10.76 2.89 -21.10
CA VAL A 3 -11.67 3.43 -22.13
C VAL A 3 -11.48 4.94 -22.30
N LEU A 4 -11.28 5.67 -21.19
CA LEU A 4 -11.03 7.12 -21.27
C LEU A 4 -9.67 7.46 -21.90
N LEU A 5 -8.66 6.57 -21.77
CA LEU A 5 -7.35 6.78 -22.38
C LEU A 5 -7.32 6.54 -23.89
N GLU A 6 -8.39 6.02 -24.47
CA GLU A 6 -8.56 5.91 -25.94
C GLU A 6 -8.96 7.25 -26.58
N LEU A 7 -9.37 8.23 -25.77
CA LEU A 7 -9.70 9.57 -26.28
C LEU A 7 -8.41 10.32 -26.65
N PRO A 8 -8.37 11.05 -27.78
CA PRO A 8 -7.15 11.67 -28.31
C PRO A 8 -6.57 12.79 -27.40
N ASN A 9 -7.36 13.32 -26.48
CA ASN A 9 -6.99 14.36 -25.52
C ASN A 9 -6.91 13.85 -24.06
N ALA A 10 -6.97 12.52 -23.85
CA ALA A 10 -6.88 11.94 -22.52
C ALA A 10 -5.43 11.68 -22.13
N VAL A 11 -5.06 12.08 -20.94
CA VAL A 11 -3.74 11.83 -20.35
C VAL A 11 -3.89 11.09 -19.03
N LYS A 12 -3.01 10.10 -18.81
CA LYS A 12 -2.98 9.33 -17.58
C LYS A 12 -2.29 10.13 -16.49
N LEU A 13 -3.05 10.59 -15.50
CA LEU A 13 -2.52 11.19 -14.28
C LEU A 13 -2.72 10.20 -13.11
N PRO A 14 -1.66 9.63 -12.53
CA PRO A 14 -1.76 8.83 -11.31
C PRO A 14 -2.22 9.71 -10.15
N PHE A 15 -3.12 9.20 -9.32
CA PHE A 15 -3.62 9.94 -8.17
C PHE A 15 -2.49 10.16 -7.13
N GLY A 16 -1.75 9.09 -6.77
CA GLY A 16 -0.60 9.17 -5.86
C GLY A 16 -0.91 9.84 -4.52
N GLY A 17 0.00 10.72 -4.09
CA GLY A 17 -0.01 11.39 -2.79
C GLY A 17 0.71 10.58 -1.71
N CYS A 18 1.13 11.26 -0.63
CA CYS A 18 1.75 10.63 0.54
C CYS A 18 1.28 11.37 1.79
N TRP A 19 1.00 10.61 2.87
CA TRP A 19 0.61 11.16 4.17
C TRP A 19 1.71 11.06 5.21
N ILE A 20 2.84 10.48 4.84
CA ILE A 20 4.05 10.47 5.66
C ILE A 20 4.86 11.70 5.29
N ASP A 21 5.24 12.48 6.29
CA ASP A 21 6.10 13.64 6.09
C ASP A 21 7.44 13.25 5.49
N ASP A 22 7.96 14.04 4.56
CA ASP A 22 9.16 13.68 3.77
C ASP A 22 10.45 13.61 4.61
N PHE A 23 10.53 14.27 5.75
CA PHE A 23 11.63 14.11 6.70
C PHE A 23 11.65 12.72 7.40
N ASP A 24 10.53 11.99 7.36
CA ASP A 24 10.40 10.62 7.89
C ASP A 24 10.57 9.54 6.80
N TRP A 25 10.82 9.93 5.55
CA TRP A 25 11.03 8.96 4.48
C TRP A 25 12.35 8.23 4.62
N ALA A 26 12.27 6.96 4.96
CA ALA A 26 13.42 6.07 5.10
C ALA A 26 13.00 4.60 5.01
N ILE A 27 13.92 3.75 4.60
CA ILE A 27 13.78 2.30 4.82
C ILE A 27 14.11 2.05 6.28
N HIS A 28 13.09 2.07 7.13
CA HIS A 28 13.24 1.94 8.58
C HIS A 28 13.61 0.52 9.00
N PRO A 29 14.33 0.33 10.11
CA PRO A 29 14.54 -0.99 10.72
C PRO A 29 13.18 -1.62 11.09
N LYS A 30 12.99 -2.90 10.75
CA LYS A 30 11.73 -3.62 10.96
C LYS A 30 11.83 -4.57 12.15
N THR A 31 10.99 -4.38 13.15
CA THR A 31 10.96 -5.20 14.38
C THR A 31 9.69 -6.05 14.51
N LYS A 32 8.64 -5.72 13.75
CA LYS A 32 7.34 -6.37 13.77
C LYS A 32 6.98 -6.92 12.39
N ASN A 33 6.00 -7.84 12.33
CA ASN A 33 5.63 -8.44 11.05
C ASN A 33 4.45 -7.72 10.39
N PHE A 34 3.27 -7.64 11.02
CA PHE A 34 2.05 -7.26 10.33
C PHE A 34 1.32 -6.10 10.97
N SER A 35 0.89 -5.15 10.15
CA SER A 35 -0.03 -4.10 10.55
C SER A 35 -1.15 -3.90 9.52
N ILE A 36 -2.23 -3.28 9.96
CA ILE A 36 -3.29 -2.75 9.12
C ILE A 36 -3.80 -1.44 9.70
N ILE A 37 -4.05 -0.46 8.83
CA ILE A 37 -4.75 0.78 9.19
C ILE A 37 -6.15 0.73 8.58
N ALA A 38 -7.17 0.76 9.42
CA ALA A 38 -8.55 0.66 9.03
C ALA A 38 -9.43 1.66 9.78
N SER A 39 -10.57 2.00 9.21
CA SER A 39 -11.63 2.77 9.86
C SER A 39 -12.90 1.93 10.01
N ALA A 40 -13.85 2.40 10.78
CA ALA A 40 -15.17 1.76 10.91
C ALA A 40 -16.03 1.78 9.64
N LYS A 41 -15.59 2.45 8.57
CA LYS A 41 -16.31 2.54 7.29
C LYS A 41 -16.52 1.18 6.63
N ARG A 42 -17.67 1.00 5.94
CA ARG A 42 -18.05 -0.26 5.26
C ARG A 42 -18.63 -0.05 3.84
N GLN A 43 -18.61 1.18 3.31
CA GLN A 43 -19.31 1.56 2.06
C GLN A 43 -18.67 0.88 0.83
N HIS A 44 -17.35 0.83 0.75
CA HIS A 44 -16.62 0.28 -0.39
C HIS A 44 -16.20 -1.19 -0.19
N PRO A 45 -15.93 -1.93 -1.28
CA PRO A 45 -15.42 -3.30 -1.20
C PRO A 45 -14.16 -3.40 -0.33
N GLY A 46 -13.18 -2.51 -0.50
CA GLY A 46 -11.96 -2.51 0.28
C GLY A 46 -12.18 -2.21 1.76
N HIS A 47 -13.19 -1.40 2.13
CA HIS A 47 -13.55 -1.23 3.54
C HIS A 47 -13.98 -2.57 4.16
N ARG A 48 -14.88 -3.30 3.46
CA ARG A 48 -15.36 -4.60 3.94
C ARG A 48 -14.23 -5.62 4.04
N GLN A 49 -13.33 -5.61 3.04
CA GLN A 49 -12.19 -6.52 3.01
C GLN A 49 -11.22 -6.30 4.19
N ARG A 50 -10.93 -5.04 4.58
CA ARG A 50 -10.13 -4.75 5.78
C ARG A 50 -10.74 -5.38 7.03
N HIS A 51 -12.06 -5.29 7.21
CA HIS A 51 -12.74 -5.94 8.33
C HIS A 51 -12.66 -7.47 8.27
N GLN A 52 -12.74 -8.08 7.08
CA GLN A 52 -12.57 -9.52 6.91
C GLN A 52 -11.14 -9.97 7.27
N VAL A 53 -10.13 -9.21 6.84
CA VAL A 53 -8.73 -9.44 7.21
C VAL A 53 -8.55 -9.39 8.72
N ILE A 54 -9.05 -8.34 9.36
CA ILE A 54 -8.95 -8.16 10.82
C ILE A 54 -9.64 -9.31 11.56
N ALA A 55 -10.84 -9.70 11.15
CA ALA A 55 -11.58 -10.80 11.78
C ALA A 55 -10.88 -12.16 11.60
N GLY A 56 -10.22 -12.38 10.45
CA GLY A 56 -9.49 -13.62 10.16
C GLY A 56 -8.09 -13.70 10.75
N ALA A 57 -7.55 -12.58 11.24
CA ALA A 57 -6.14 -12.49 11.65
C ALA A 57 -5.83 -13.14 13.02
N GLY A 58 -6.84 -13.44 13.83
CA GLY A 58 -6.66 -14.15 15.11
C GLY A 58 -5.69 -13.48 16.10
N GLY A 59 -5.54 -12.14 16.04
CA GLY A 59 -4.63 -11.39 16.91
C GLY A 59 -3.16 -11.34 16.44
N HIS A 60 -2.85 -11.87 15.26
CA HIS A 60 -1.49 -11.87 14.70
C HIS A 60 -1.11 -10.57 13.95
N ILE A 61 -2.02 -9.60 13.89
CA ILE A 61 -1.87 -8.34 13.17
C ILE A 61 -2.14 -7.19 14.14
N ASP A 62 -1.26 -6.20 14.17
CA ASP A 62 -1.53 -4.95 14.87
C ASP A 62 -2.52 -4.10 14.07
N VAL A 63 -3.65 -3.75 14.69
CA VAL A 63 -4.76 -3.05 14.02
C VAL A 63 -4.86 -1.62 14.52
N PHE A 64 -4.79 -0.68 13.59
CA PHE A 64 -4.82 0.76 13.86
C PHE A 64 -5.95 1.47 13.12
N GLY A 65 -6.23 2.72 13.56
CA GLY A 65 -7.13 3.66 12.91
C GLY A 65 -8.47 3.82 13.59
N GLY A 66 -9.34 4.66 13.01
CA GLY A 66 -10.60 5.06 13.62
C GLY A 66 -11.60 3.91 13.78
N GLY A 67 -11.92 3.59 15.03
CA GLY A 67 -12.75 2.43 15.41
C GLY A 67 -11.94 1.22 15.89
N TYR A 68 -10.62 1.36 15.92
CA TYR A 68 -9.61 0.44 16.45
C TYR A 68 -8.63 1.21 17.34
N ASN A 69 -7.36 0.84 17.38
CA ASN A 69 -6.35 1.62 18.09
C ASN A 69 -6.04 2.89 17.30
N PRO A 70 -6.35 4.08 17.79
CA PRO A 70 -6.06 5.33 17.07
C PRO A 70 -4.55 5.51 16.92
N LEU A 71 -4.14 6.21 15.85
CA LEU A 71 -2.78 6.65 15.62
C LEU A 71 -2.76 8.19 15.70
N ASP A 72 -1.76 8.72 16.38
CA ASP A 72 -1.46 10.16 16.33
C ASP A 72 -0.75 10.49 15.02
N ASP A 73 0.15 9.62 14.58
CA ASP A 73 0.84 9.71 13.31
C ASP A 73 0.73 8.40 12.52
N LYS A 74 0.50 8.51 11.22
CA LYS A 74 0.30 7.35 10.33
C LYS A 74 1.55 6.47 10.23
N ILE A 75 2.73 7.05 10.33
CA ILE A 75 4.00 6.34 10.28
C ILE A 75 4.13 5.27 11.37
N ASP A 76 3.52 5.46 12.53
CA ASP A 76 3.58 4.50 13.65
C ASP A 76 2.90 3.16 13.31
N GLY A 77 1.99 3.16 12.34
CA GLY A 77 1.41 1.95 11.79
C GLY A 77 2.24 1.27 10.70
N LEU A 78 3.39 1.84 10.30
CA LEU A 78 4.17 1.41 9.15
C LEU A 78 5.66 1.19 9.47
N ARG A 79 6.34 2.15 10.12
CA ARG A 79 7.82 2.17 10.20
C ARG A 79 8.44 0.91 10.80
N ASP A 80 7.79 0.29 11.81
CA ASP A 80 8.31 -0.88 12.51
C ASP A 80 7.93 -2.20 11.84
N TYR A 81 7.03 -2.18 10.85
CA TYR A 81 6.40 -3.37 10.28
C TYR A 81 7.04 -3.77 8.96
N ARG A 82 7.37 -5.08 8.83
CA ARG A 82 7.84 -5.67 7.56
C ARG A 82 6.76 -5.65 6.50
N TYR A 83 5.51 -5.93 6.90
CA TYR A 83 4.36 -6.09 6.02
C TYR A 83 3.18 -5.26 6.49
N HIS A 84 2.49 -4.60 5.56
CA HIS A 84 1.27 -3.84 5.85
C HIS A 84 0.15 -4.24 4.90
N PHE A 85 -1.06 -4.49 5.42
CA PHE A 85 -2.24 -4.74 4.58
C PHE A 85 -2.67 -3.45 3.89
N CYS A 86 -2.15 -3.23 2.70
CA CYS A 86 -2.45 -2.09 1.86
C CYS A 86 -3.64 -2.40 0.95
N ILE A 87 -4.84 -2.05 1.40
CA ILE A 87 -6.10 -2.36 0.72
C ILE A 87 -6.73 -1.06 0.24
N GLU A 88 -6.84 -0.88 -1.08
CA GLU A 88 -7.53 0.26 -1.67
C GLU A 88 -9.03 0.20 -1.40
N ASN A 89 -9.75 1.30 -1.61
CA ASN A 89 -11.19 1.31 -1.41
C ASN A 89 -11.92 0.53 -2.50
N ILE A 90 -11.36 0.54 -3.71
CA ILE A 90 -11.87 -0.17 -4.91
C ILE A 90 -10.70 -0.82 -5.64
N LYS A 91 -10.99 -1.86 -6.42
CA LYS A 91 -10.06 -2.49 -7.36
C LYS A 91 -10.30 -1.92 -8.76
N ARG A 92 -9.31 -1.20 -9.30
CA ARG A 92 -9.44 -0.54 -10.61
C ARG A 92 -8.06 -0.33 -11.24
N ASP A 93 -7.95 -0.52 -12.56
CA ASP A 93 -6.74 -0.21 -13.34
C ASP A 93 -6.35 1.28 -13.20
N TYR A 94 -5.07 1.53 -13.10
CA TYR A 94 -4.45 2.86 -12.98
C TYR A 94 -4.90 3.65 -11.73
N TRP A 95 -5.42 2.96 -10.72
CA TRP A 95 -5.89 3.56 -9.48
C TRP A 95 -5.17 2.98 -8.27
N PHE A 96 -4.24 3.73 -7.76
CA PHE A 96 -3.61 3.54 -6.45
C PHE A 96 -3.58 4.89 -5.72
N THR A 97 -3.41 4.87 -4.42
CA THR A 97 -3.52 6.06 -3.59
C THR A 97 -2.33 6.17 -2.63
N GLU A 98 -2.38 7.19 -1.78
CA GLU A 98 -1.42 7.43 -0.70
C GLU A 98 -1.11 6.19 0.15
N LYS A 99 -2.02 5.23 0.25
CA LYS A 99 -1.82 4.02 1.07
C LYS A 99 -0.64 3.19 0.61
N LEU A 100 -0.47 3.09 -0.70
CA LEU A 100 0.64 2.34 -1.29
C LEU A 100 1.94 3.13 -1.19
N ILE A 101 1.89 4.43 -1.44
CA ILE A 101 3.05 5.31 -1.36
C ILE A 101 3.61 5.34 0.06
N ASP A 102 2.75 5.47 1.08
CA ASP A 102 3.15 5.45 2.49
C ASP A 102 3.88 4.16 2.89
N CYS A 103 3.49 3.00 2.32
CA CYS A 103 4.22 1.75 2.51
C CYS A 103 5.64 1.84 1.92
N PHE A 104 5.76 2.32 0.69
CA PHE A 104 7.04 2.36 0.00
C PHE A 104 8.02 3.35 0.63
N VAL A 105 7.57 4.57 1.00
CA VAL A 105 8.43 5.58 1.62
C VAL A 105 8.88 5.23 3.05
N THR A 106 8.27 4.22 3.66
CA THR A 106 8.69 3.67 4.96
C THR A 106 9.45 2.35 4.86
N GLY A 107 9.67 1.84 3.63
CA GLY A 107 10.31 0.56 3.39
C GLY A 107 9.48 -0.65 3.85
N THR A 108 8.17 -0.50 3.93
CA THR A 108 7.23 -1.56 4.32
C THR A 108 6.70 -2.28 3.09
N VAL A 109 6.72 -3.61 3.09
CA VAL A 109 6.19 -4.43 1.99
C VAL A 109 4.65 -4.46 2.07
N PRO A 110 3.93 -3.92 1.05
CA PRO A 110 2.48 -3.99 1.04
C PRO A 110 1.98 -5.39 0.69
N LEU A 111 1.08 -5.93 1.53
CA LEU A 111 0.16 -6.99 1.15
C LEU A 111 -0.99 -6.29 0.40
N TYR A 112 -0.91 -6.28 -0.93
CA TYR A 112 -1.63 -5.33 -1.75
C TYR A 112 -2.89 -5.89 -2.40
N TRP A 113 -3.99 -5.15 -2.21
CA TRP A 113 -5.23 -5.33 -2.97
C TRP A 113 -5.71 -3.98 -3.50
N GLY A 114 -5.73 -3.82 -4.83
CA GLY A 114 -6.11 -2.55 -5.45
C GLY A 114 -5.96 -2.56 -6.96
N CYS A 115 -5.01 -1.82 -7.49
CA CYS A 115 -4.76 -1.61 -8.90
C CYS A 115 -4.24 -2.87 -9.61
N PRO A 116 -4.98 -3.49 -10.55
CA PRO A 116 -4.48 -4.65 -11.29
C PRO A 116 -3.26 -4.33 -12.18
N SER A 117 -3.17 -3.09 -12.68
CA SER A 117 -2.06 -2.61 -13.50
C SER A 117 -0.92 -1.98 -12.69
N ILE A 118 -0.75 -2.37 -11.42
CA ILE A 118 0.25 -1.71 -10.54
C ILE A 118 1.69 -1.91 -11.02
N GLY A 119 1.96 -2.99 -11.73
CA GLY A 119 3.27 -3.25 -12.35
C GLY A 119 3.67 -2.24 -13.43
N ASP A 120 2.74 -1.43 -13.95
CA ASP A 120 3.06 -0.32 -14.86
C ASP A 120 3.76 0.86 -14.13
N PHE A 121 3.75 0.86 -12.78
CA PHE A 121 4.21 1.97 -11.95
C PHE A 121 5.32 1.59 -10.98
N PHE A 122 5.29 0.37 -10.46
CA PHE A 122 6.19 -0.09 -9.40
C PHE A 122 6.69 -1.51 -9.66
N ASN A 123 7.83 -1.85 -9.07
CA ASN A 123 8.35 -3.20 -9.08
C ASN A 123 7.48 -4.12 -8.20
N VAL A 124 6.80 -5.07 -8.82
CA VAL A 124 5.89 -6.00 -8.12
C VAL A 124 6.62 -6.97 -7.19
N ASP A 125 7.92 -7.18 -7.37
CA ASP A 125 8.71 -8.00 -6.45
C ASP A 125 8.84 -7.35 -5.06
N GLY A 126 8.67 -6.03 -4.97
CA GLY A 126 8.66 -5.27 -3.71
C GLY A 126 7.31 -5.27 -2.97
N MET A 127 6.33 -6.06 -3.43
CA MET A 127 5.01 -6.20 -2.81
C MET A 127 4.53 -7.65 -2.88
N ILE A 128 3.39 -7.94 -2.24
CA ILE A 128 2.70 -9.23 -2.33
C ILE A 128 1.25 -8.93 -2.70
N CYS A 129 0.92 -9.10 -3.98
CA CYS A 129 -0.44 -8.90 -4.46
C CYS A 129 -1.30 -10.13 -4.19
N TYR A 130 -2.57 -9.92 -3.87
CA TYR A 130 -3.57 -10.98 -3.72
C TYR A 130 -4.92 -10.51 -4.27
N ASP A 131 -5.77 -11.46 -4.65
CA ASP A 131 -7.08 -11.17 -5.21
C ASP A 131 -8.20 -11.41 -4.20
N GLU A 132 -8.10 -12.47 -3.42
CA GLU A 132 -9.14 -12.88 -2.47
C GLU A 132 -8.58 -13.08 -1.06
N VAL A 133 -9.37 -12.72 -0.04
CA VAL A 133 -8.99 -12.86 1.38
C VAL A 133 -8.66 -14.31 1.75
N LYS A 134 -9.25 -15.30 1.08
CA LYS A 134 -8.95 -16.72 1.30
C LYS A 134 -7.49 -17.12 1.01
N GLU A 135 -6.75 -16.33 0.24
CA GLU A 135 -5.33 -16.56 -0.08
C GLU A 135 -4.41 -16.18 1.10
N LEU A 136 -4.86 -15.25 1.95
CA LEU A 136 -4.04 -14.65 3.00
C LEU A 136 -3.47 -15.68 4.00
N PRO A 137 -4.18 -16.71 4.46
CA PRO A 137 -3.58 -17.69 5.38
C PRO A 137 -2.35 -18.41 4.82
N ALA A 138 -2.29 -18.64 3.50
CA ALA A 138 -1.12 -19.22 2.84
C ALA A 138 0.01 -18.19 2.72
N ILE A 139 -0.32 -16.97 2.30
CA ILE A 139 0.62 -15.86 2.17
C ILE A 139 1.28 -15.53 3.52
N LEU A 140 0.49 -15.41 4.59
CA LEU A 140 1.00 -15.02 5.91
C LEU A 140 1.97 -16.05 6.49
N LYS A 141 1.84 -17.33 6.16
CA LYS A 141 2.77 -18.39 6.57
C LYS A 141 4.17 -18.20 5.98
N THR A 142 4.29 -17.54 4.83
CA THR A 142 5.57 -17.29 4.16
C THR A 142 6.18 -15.95 4.56
N CYS A 143 5.37 -15.03 5.09
CA CYS A 143 5.81 -13.68 5.46
C CYS A 143 6.64 -13.71 6.77
N ASN A 144 7.95 -13.67 6.62
CA ASN A 144 8.92 -13.64 7.71
C ASN A 144 10.05 -12.64 7.37
N GLU A 145 11.05 -12.54 8.25
CA GLU A 145 12.18 -11.64 8.04
C GLU A 145 13.03 -12.02 6.83
N GLU A 146 13.23 -13.32 6.57
CA GLU A 146 14.03 -13.81 5.44
C GLU A 146 13.38 -13.38 4.10
N LEU A 147 12.07 -13.58 3.95
CA LEU A 147 11.34 -13.12 2.77
C LEU A 147 11.39 -11.58 2.64
N TYR A 148 11.28 -10.84 3.75
CA TYR A 148 11.41 -9.38 3.72
C TYR A 148 12.79 -8.96 3.20
N LEU A 149 13.86 -9.55 3.73
CA LEU A 149 15.24 -9.26 3.33
C LEU A 149 15.51 -9.64 1.87
N SER A 150 14.91 -10.73 1.37
CA SER A 150 15.05 -11.14 -0.03
C SER A 150 14.42 -10.15 -1.02
N LYS A 151 13.51 -9.28 -0.56
CA LYS A 151 12.85 -8.25 -1.36
C LYS A 151 13.57 -6.89 -1.32
N MET A 152 14.71 -6.78 -0.64
CA MET A 152 15.33 -5.50 -0.31
C MET A 152 15.66 -4.65 -1.55
N ASP A 153 16.08 -5.23 -2.65
CA ASP A 153 16.40 -4.48 -3.87
C ASP A 153 15.14 -3.87 -4.48
N ALA A 154 14.05 -4.64 -4.54
CA ALA A 154 12.76 -4.13 -5.02
C ALA A 154 12.12 -3.10 -4.05
N ILE A 155 12.35 -3.25 -2.72
CA ILE A 155 11.94 -2.26 -1.71
C ILE A 155 12.65 -0.93 -1.98
N LYS A 156 13.97 -0.94 -2.21
CA LYS A 156 14.76 0.26 -2.53
C LYS A 156 14.30 0.91 -3.83
N GLU A 157 14.05 0.10 -4.86
CA GLU A 157 13.54 0.60 -6.14
C GLU A 157 12.18 1.29 -5.96
N ASN A 158 11.24 0.64 -5.28
CA ASN A 158 9.91 1.21 -5.02
C ASN A 158 9.98 2.46 -4.12
N PHE A 159 10.91 2.51 -3.18
CA PHE A 159 11.17 3.71 -2.38
C PHE A 159 11.55 4.90 -3.27
N GLU A 160 12.46 4.71 -4.24
CA GLU A 160 12.85 5.76 -5.18
C GLU A 160 11.71 6.14 -6.14
N LEU A 161 10.97 5.16 -6.65
CA LEU A 161 9.83 5.39 -7.53
C LEU A 161 8.70 6.17 -6.82
N ALA A 162 8.47 5.88 -5.53
CA ALA A 162 7.42 6.53 -4.73
C ALA A 162 7.62 8.03 -4.57
N LYS A 163 8.86 8.52 -4.62
CA LYS A 163 9.17 9.96 -4.52
C LYS A 163 8.48 10.81 -5.60
N LYS A 164 8.23 10.23 -6.78
CA LYS A 164 7.52 10.88 -7.89
C LYS A 164 6.03 11.13 -7.59
N TYR A 165 5.50 10.50 -6.54
CA TYR A 165 4.09 10.54 -6.18
C TYR A 165 3.85 11.27 -4.84
N ARG A 166 4.79 12.10 -4.42
CA ARG A 166 4.69 12.89 -3.19
C ARG A 166 3.41 13.74 -3.18
N LEU A 167 3.21 14.50 -4.25
CA LEU A 167 1.99 15.28 -4.51
C LEU A 167 1.47 14.90 -5.89
N ALA A 168 0.16 14.68 -6.00
CA ALA A 168 -0.46 14.35 -7.29
C ALA A 168 -0.26 15.48 -8.31
N GLU A 169 -0.29 16.73 -7.84
CA GLU A 169 -0.15 17.94 -8.64
C GLU A 169 1.22 18.08 -9.30
N ASP A 170 2.28 17.53 -8.71
CA ASP A 170 3.65 17.60 -9.26
C ASP A 170 3.78 16.87 -10.60
N ASN A 171 2.83 15.97 -10.90
CA ASN A 171 2.78 15.24 -12.16
C ASN A 171 2.05 15.99 -13.28
N ILE A 172 1.33 17.08 -12.99
CA ILE A 172 0.57 17.86 -14.00
C ILE A 172 1.47 18.54 -15.03
N PRO A 173 2.57 19.24 -14.66
CA PRO A 173 3.44 19.91 -15.63
C PRO A 173 4.12 18.97 -16.62
N GLN A 174 4.22 17.69 -16.31
CA GLN A 174 4.84 16.69 -17.19
C GLN A 174 3.89 16.19 -18.30
N ILE A 175 2.64 16.60 -18.26
CA ILE A 175 1.57 16.16 -19.14
C ILE A 175 1.05 17.27 -20.06
N LEU A 176 1.41 18.53 -19.77
CA LEU A 176 1.10 19.73 -20.56
C LEU A 176 2.25 20.07 -21.50
#